data_171f7f48abc0b1f976e0ef325498e7bc
#
_entry.id   171f7f48abc0b1f976e0ef325498e7bc
#
_cell.length_a   1.000
_cell.length_b   1.000
_cell.length_c   1.000
_cell.angle_alpha   90.00
_cell.angle_beta   90.00
_cell.angle_gamma   90.00
#
_symmetry.space_group_name_H-M   'P 1'
#
loop_
_entity.id
_entity.type
_entity.pdbx_description
1 polymer ?
#
loop_
_entity_poly.entity_id
_entity_poly.type
_entity_poly.pdbx_seq_one_letter_code
_entity_poly.pdbx_strand_id
1 'polypeptide(L)'
;MLFRSLNQLEIADAGRITIDGVTLEGGHAPRTRDECERQRQLRLRAGMVFQSFNLFPHLTVLENISRPPIVVKGVPRAEAEARACELLAKVGLEEKAGAYPDHLSGGQQQRVAIARALAMEPLVMLFDEPTSALDPELRGEVLGVMRQLAEEGMTMIVVTHEMQFARDMADRVVFFEGGRVAESGTQEQIFSATQQERTREFLRRAATY
;
A
#
# COMPACT_ATOMS: atom_id res chain seq x y z
N MET A 1 -4.98 -12.14 5.31
CA MET A 1 -3.91 -12.64 6.20
C MET A 1 -2.54 -12.59 5.53
N LEU A 2 -2.25 -13.31 4.44
CA LEU A 2 -0.91 -13.32 3.79
C LEU A 2 -0.34 -11.92 3.54
N PHE A 3 -1.14 -10.99 3.01
CA PHE A 3 -0.69 -9.64 2.67
C PHE A 3 -0.20 -8.85 3.90
N ARG A 4 -0.88 -8.96 5.04
CA ARG A 4 -0.49 -8.30 6.29
C ARG A 4 0.73 -8.92 6.95
N SER A 5 1.12 -10.13 6.57
CA SER A 5 2.38 -10.73 7.02
C SER A 5 3.60 -10.08 6.37
N LEU A 6 3.45 -9.48 5.16
CA LEU A 6 4.57 -8.85 4.46
C LEU A 6 5.18 -7.67 5.23
N ASN A 7 4.37 -6.93 6.01
CA ASN A 7 4.84 -5.87 6.89
C ASN A 7 4.83 -6.25 8.38
N GLN A 8 4.66 -7.56 8.67
CA GLN A 8 4.67 -8.10 10.03
C GLN A 8 3.56 -7.56 10.94
N LEU A 9 2.42 -7.15 10.41
CA LEU A 9 1.20 -6.92 11.21
C LEU A 9 0.59 -8.23 11.68
N GLU A 10 0.75 -9.27 10.88
CA GLU A 10 0.44 -10.65 11.24
C GLU A 10 1.70 -11.50 11.07
N ILE A 11 1.91 -12.43 11.98
CA ILE A 11 3.06 -13.33 11.93
C ILE A 11 2.69 -14.51 11.06
N ALA A 12 3.50 -14.78 10.05
CA ALA A 12 3.31 -15.96 9.20
C ALA A 12 3.61 -17.24 10.01
N ASP A 13 2.79 -18.27 9.85
CA ASP A 13 3.00 -19.56 10.52
C ASP A 13 4.27 -20.28 10.04
N ALA A 14 4.67 -20.04 8.79
CA ALA A 14 5.89 -20.55 8.18
C ALA A 14 6.31 -19.71 6.98
N GLY A 15 7.52 -19.93 6.49
CA GLY A 15 8.05 -19.26 5.32
C GLY A 15 9.03 -18.14 5.66
N ARG A 16 9.41 -17.38 4.64
CA ARG A 16 10.43 -16.35 4.73
C ARG A 16 9.99 -15.10 3.99
N ILE A 17 10.23 -13.94 4.58
CA ILE A 17 10.02 -12.63 3.96
C ILE A 17 11.36 -11.91 3.90
N THR A 18 11.76 -11.47 2.72
CA THR A 18 13.00 -10.71 2.51
C THR A 18 12.70 -9.43 1.75
N ILE A 19 13.08 -8.28 2.31
CA ILE A 19 13.03 -6.98 1.64
C ILE A 19 14.41 -6.34 1.77
N ASP A 20 15.07 -6.08 0.64
CA ASP A 20 16.38 -5.44 0.60
C ASP A 20 17.39 -6.08 1.57
N GLY A 21 17.57 -7.39 1.48
CA GLY A 21 18.48 -8.16 2.32
C GLY A 21 18.07 -8.38 3.77
N VAL A 22 17.03 -7.70 4.26
CA VAL A 22 16.48 -7.95 5.60
C VAL A 22 15.50 -9.11 5.54
N THR A 23 15.81 -10.17 6.26
CA THR A 23 15.04 -11.42 6.25
C THR A 23 14.43 -11.70 7.62
N LEU A 24 13.15 -12.11 7.60
CA LEU A 24 12.43 -12.65 8.74
C LEU A 24 11.87 -14.03 8.39
N GLU A 25 12.00 -14.96 9.33
CA GLU A 25 11.39 -16.29 9.26
C GLU A 25 10.03 -16.26 9.96
N GLY A 26 9.06 -17.01 9.41
CA GLY A 26 7.77 -17.25 10.06
C GLY A 26 7.89 -18.28 11.19
N GLY A 27 6.75 -18.56 11.84
CA GLY A 27 6.62 -19.57 12.88
C GLY A 27 6.51 -19.04 14.29
N HIS A 28 7.03 -17.87 14.59
CA HIS A 28 6.89 -17.24 15.92
C HIS A 28 7.07 -15.72 15.87
N ALA A 29 6.55 -15.05 16.89
CA ALA A 29 6.85 -13.63 17.12
C ALA A 29 8.34 -13.44 17.45
N PRO A 30 8.95 -12.30 17.08
CA PRO A 30 10.33 -11.98 17.43
C PRO A 30 10.54 -12.08 18.94
N ARG A 31 11.57 -12.83 19.35
CA ARG A 31 11.88 -13.13 20.75
C ARG A 31 13.21 -12.53 21.20
N THR A 32 14.14 -12.37 20.25
CA THR A 32 15.44 -11.78 20.51
C THR A 32 15.47 -10.30 20.11
N ARG A 33 16.41 -9.54 20.71
CA ARG A 33 16.63 -8.14 20.33
C ARG A 33 16.96 -7.99 18.84
N ASP A 34 17.71 -8.92 18.29
CA ASP A 34 18.09 -8.93 16.88
C ASP A 34 16.92 -9.20 15.96
N GLU A 35 16.02 -10.13 16.31
CA GLU A 35 14.77 -10.38 15.57
C GLU A 35 13.83 -9.18 15.61
N CYS A 36 13.70 -8.52 16.77
CA CYS A 36 12.91 -7.30 16.90
C CYS A 36 13.47 -6.16 16.03
N GLU A 37 14.80 -6.00 15.97
CA GLU A 37 15.42 -4.99 15.13
C GLU A 37 15.24 -5.33 13.64
N ARG A 38 15.41 -6.58 13.21
CA ARG A 38 15.11 -6.99 11.84
C ARG A 38 13.65 -6.75 11.46
N GLN A 39 12.70 -7.03 12.36
CA GLN A 39 11.29 -6.73 12.15
C GLN A 39 11.06 -5.23 11.98
N ARG A 40 11.69 -4.41 12.82
CA ARG A 40 11.63 -2.95 12.71
C ARG A 40 12.20 -2.48 11.38
N GLN A 41 13.36 -2.99 10.96
CA GLN A 41 14.01 -2.67 9.69
C GLN A 41 13.13 -3.06 8.49
N LEU A 42 12.47 -4.20 8.52
CA LEU A 42 11.56 -4.63 7.47
C LEU A 42 10.35 -3.70 7.37
N ARG A 43 9.76 -3.31 8.51
CA ARG A 43 8.64 -2.35 8.54
C ARG A 43 9.01 -0.97 8.03
N LEU A 44 10.25 -0.53 8.22
CA LEU A 44 10.73 0.75 7.68
C LEU A 44 10.87 0.72 6.15
N ARG A 45 11.10 -0.46 5.56
CA ARG A 45 11.22 -0.66 4.12
C ARG A 45 9.89 -0.85 3.40
N ALA A 46 8.84 -1.19 4.14
CA ALA A 46 7.52 -1.48 3.59
C ALA A 46 6.49 -0.45 4.08
N GLY A 47 6.10 0.48 3.21
CA GLY A 47 4.95 1.35 3.46
C GLY A 47 3.65 0.57 3.27
N MET A 48 2.62 0.85 4.08
CA MET A 48 1.33 0.19 3.94
C MET A 48 0.19 1.19 3.94
N VAL A 49 -0.72 0.99 2.98
CA VAL A 49 -1.96 1.73 2.82
C VAL A 49 -3.11 0.74 2.98
N PHE A 50 -4.03 1.02 3.88
CA PHE A 50 -5.16 0.16 4.22
C PHE A 50 -6.42 0.58 3.49
N GLN A 51 -7.41 -0.31 3.45
CA GLN A 51 -8.77 -0.04 2.99
C GLN A 51 -9.43 1.09 3.82
N SER A 52 -9.26 1.06 5.14
CA SER A 52 -9.63 2.17 6.03
C SER A 52 -8.45 3.12 6.13
N PHE A 53 -8.66 4.39 5.92
CA PHE A 53 -7.62 5.43 5.79
C PHE A 53 -6.68 5.51 6.99
N ASN A 54 -7.18 5.20 8.21
CA ASN A 54 -6.45 5.16 9.47
C ASN A 54 -5.63 6.43 9.76
N LEU A 55 -6.15 7.58 9.36
CA LEU A 55 -5.55 8.86 9.72
C LEU A 55 -5.72 9.14 11.21
N PHE A 56 -4.77 9.84 11.80
CA PHE A 56 -4.85 10.32 13.17
C PHE A 56 -5.84 11.48 13.22
N PRO A 57 -7.04 11.33 13.84
CA PRO A 57 -8.10 12.33 13.74
C PRO A 57 -7.79 13.64 14.46
N HIS A 58 -6.89 13.59 15.45
CA HIS A 58 -6.45 14.73 16.25
C HIS A 58 -5.24 15.49 15.67
N LEU A 59 -4.75 15.06 14.51
CA LEU A 59 -3.65 15.69 13.78
C LEU A 59 -4.16 16.30 12.47
N THR A 60 -3.58 17.42 12.08
CA THR A 60 -3.81 17.99 10.74
C THR A 60 -3.28 17.05 9.65
N VAL A 61 -3.63 17.32 8.41
CA VAL A 61 -3.12 16.61 7.23
C VAL A 61 -1.59 16.67 7.17
N LEU A 62 -1.01 17.85 7.35
CA LEU A 62 0.45 18.03 7.38
C LEU A 62 1.09 17.22 8.50
N GLU A 63 0.50 17.25 9.69
CA GLU A 63 1.00 16.49 10.83
C GLU A 63 0.85 14.96 10.66
N ASN A 64 -0.22 14.50 10.02
CA ASN A 64 -0.38 13.09 9.68
C ASN A 64 0.78 12.56 8.82
N ILE A 65 1.27 13.38 7.90
CA ILE A 65 2.35 13.02 6.98
C ILE A 65 3.73 13.21 7.63
N SER A 66 3.96 14.35 8.30
CA SER A 66 5.28 14.69 8.83
C SER A 66 5.64 13.96 10.13
N ARG A 67 4.66 13.60 10.96
CA ARG A 67 4.92 13.02 12.29
C ARG A 67 5.59 11.64 12.28
N PRO A 68 5.25 10.69 11.40
CA PRO A 68 5.93 9.39 11.36
C PRO A 68 7.45 9.49 11.16
N PRO A 69 8.00 10.21 10.17
CA PRO A 69 9.44 10.33 10.02
C PRO A 69 10.12 11.04 11.20
N ILE A 70 9.49 12.02 11.84
CA ILE A 70 10.02 12.69 13.04
C ILE A 70 10.16 11.68 14.19
N VAL A 71 9.09 10.94 14.49
CA VAL A 71 9.03 10.07 15.67
C VAL A 71 9.83 8.78 15.47
N VAL A 72 9.80 8.20 14.26
CA VAL A 72 10.35 6.86 14.02
C VAL A 72 11.78 6.92 13.50
N LYS A 73 12.10 7.90 12.67
CA LYS A 73 13.43 8.05 12.05
C LYS A 73 14.26 9.17 12.70
N GLY A 74 13.66 10.02 13.53
CA GLY A 74 14.35 11.17 14.15
C GLY A 74 14.65 12.30 13.15
N VAL A 75 13.92 12.38 12.04
CA VAL A 75 14.08 13.45 11.05
C VAL A 75 13.77 14.79 11.68
N PRO A 76 14.57 15.85 11.43
CA PRO A 76 14.27 17.19 11.91
C PRO A 76 12.90 17.67 11.45
N ARG A 77 12.17 18.36 12.35
CA ARG A 77 10.78 18.78 12.08
C ARG A 77 10.64 19.59 10.79
N ALA A 78 11.52 20.56 10.58
CA ALA A 78 11.47 21.42 9.40
C ALA A 78 11.64 20.62 8.09
N GLU A 79 12.53 19.63 8.08
CA GLU A 79 12.76 18.74 6.93
C GLU A 79 11.54 17.84 6.69
N ALA A 80 10.97 17.24 7.74
CA ALA A 80 9.79 16.39 7.63
C ALA A 80 8.55 17.18 7.16
N GLU A 81 8.36 18.44 7.61
CA GLU A 81 7.28 19.31 7.16
C GLU A 81 7.49 19.75 5.70
N ALA A 82 8.70 20.10 5.28
CA ALA A 82 9.01 20.42 3.89
C ALA A 82 8.69 19.23 2.97
N ARG A 83 9.14 18.04 3.35
CA ARG A 83 8.83 16.79 2.62
C ARG A 83 7.34 16.48 2.60
N ALA A 84 6.62 16.73 3.68
CA ALA A 84 5.17 16.57 3.72
C ALA A 84 4.45 17.52 2.75
N CYS A 85 4.90 18.77 2.60
CA CYS A 85 4.36 19.70 1.60
C CYS A 85 4.58 19.20 0.17
N GLU A 86 5.78 18.70 -0.16
CA GLU A 86 6.06 18.09 -1.47
C GLU A 86 5.14 16.91 -1.77
N LEU A 87 4.91 16.05 -0.77
CA LEU A 87 4.03 14.90 -0.92
C LEU A 87 2.56 15.30 -1.03
N LEU A 88 2.14 16.39 -0.36
CA LEU A 88 0.80 16.95 -0.54
C LEU A 88 0.60 17.47 -1.96
N ALA A 89 1.60 18.16 -2.53
CA ALA A 89 1.58 18.57 -3.94
C ALA A 89 1.47 17.35 -4.87
N LYS A 90 2.26 16.31 -4.60
CA LYS A 90 2.22 15.07 -5.38
C LYS A 90 0.84 14.41 -5.41
N VAL A 91 0.08 14.47 -4.32
CA VAL A 91 -1.27 13.90 -4.24
C VAL A 91 -2.39 14.91 -4.49
N GLY A 92 -2.05 16.17 -4.88
CA GLY A 92 -2.99 17.25 -5.23
C GLY A 92 -3.83 17.73 -4.04
N LEU A 93 -3.19 17.92 -2.88
CA LEU A 93 -3.86 18.31 -1.63
C LEU A 93 -3.11 19.41 -0.87
N GLU A 94 -2.35 20.27 -1.56
CA GLU A 94 -1.57 21.36 -0.95
C GLU A 94 -2.42 22.28 -0.09
N GLU A 95 -3.62 22.63 -0.57
CA GLU A 95 -4.53 23.52 0.12
C GLU A 95 -5.16 22.91 1.38
N LYS A 96 -5.00 21.61 1.58
CA LYS A 96 -5.56 20.86 2.70
C LYS A 96 -4.58 20.63 3.84
N ALA A 97 -3.35 21.17 3.78
CA ALA A 97 -2.30 20.95 4.78
C ALA A 97 -2.76 21.19 6.24
N GLY A 98 -3.52 22.27 6.46
CA GLY A 98 -4.05 22.63 7.79
C GLY A 98 -5.40 22.01 8.14
N ALA A 99 -6.02 21.24 7.25
CA ALA A 99 -7.31 20.59 7.51
C ALA A 99 -7.15 19.38 8.44
N TYR A 100 -8.23 18.99 9.11
CA TYR A 100 -8.33 17.73 9.86
C TYR A 100 -8.99 16.64 9.02
N PRO A 101 -8.76 15.36 9.30
CA PRO A 101 -9.28 14.24 8.52
C PRO A 101 -10.80 14.24 8.32
N ASP A 102 -11.58 14.68 9.31
CA ASP A 102 -13.04 14.77 9.26
C ASP A 102 -13.56 15.82 8.27
N HIS A 103 -12.73 16.75 7.84
CA HIS A 103 -13.04 17.75 6.83
C HIS A 103 -12.62 17.31 5.40
N LEU A 104 -12.24 16.05 5.21
CA LEU A 104 -11.81 15.49 3.94
C LEU A 104 -12.81 14.46 3.40
N SER A 105 -12.96 14.41 2.06
CA SER A 105 -13.64 13.28 1.41
C SER A 105 -12.85 11.97 1.60
N GLY A 106 -13.51 10.81 1.43
CA GLY A 106 -12.83 9.52 1.52
C GLY A 106 -11.63 9.39 0.57
N GLY A 107 -11.76 9.87 -0.68
CA GLY A 107 -10.66 9.88 -1.64
C GLY A 107 -9.50 10.81 -1.22
N GLN A 108 -9.80 11.96 -0.62
CA GLN A 108 -8.79 12.84 -0.04
C GLN A 108 -8.09 12.19 1.15
N GLN A 109 -8.84 11.56 2.06
CA GLN A 109 -8.26 10.83 3.21
C GLN A 109 -7.31 9.70 2.74
N GLN A 110 -7.69 8.96 1.70
CA GLN A 110 -6.86 7.90 1.16
C GLN A 110 -5.58 8.44 0.50
N ARG A 111 -5.67 9.56 -0.23
CA ARG A 111 -4.48 10.23 -0.79
C ARG A 111 -3.54 10.76 0.31
N VAL A 112 -4.06 11.26 1.42
CA VAL A 112 -3.25 11.60 2.61
C VAL A 112 -2.59 10.35 3.22
N ALA A 113 -3.30 9.22 3.29
CA ALA A 113 -2.73 7.97 3.79
C ALA A 113 -1.59 7.46 2.90
N ILE A 114 -1.71 7.61 1.57
CA ILE A 114 -0.62 7.32 0.62
C ILE A 114 0.57 8.25 0.88
N ALA A 115 0.35 9.57 0.96
CA ALA A 115 1.40 10.54 1.23
C ALA A 115 2.12 10.27 2.57
N ARG A 116 1.37 9.91 3.62
CA ARG A 116 1.92 9.51 4.92
C ARG A 116 2.83 8.28 4.81
N ALA A 117 2.43 7.26 4.04
CA ALA A 117 3.26 6.08 3.83
C ALA A 117 4.54 6.43 3.04
N LEU A 118 4.44 7.27 2.01
CA LEU A 118 5.57 7.75 1.21
C LEU A 118 6.55 8.60 2.00
N ALA A 119 6.08 9.36 3.02
CA ALA A 119 6.94 10.17 3.88
C ALA A 119 7.98 9.33 4.66
N MET A 120 7.74 8.03 4.83
CA MET A 120 8.68 7.10 5.40
C MET A 120 9.73 6.58 4.40
N GLU A 121 9.69 7.02 3.13
CA GLU A 121 10.61 6.60 2.06
C GLU A 121 10.78 5.08 2.00
N PRO A 122 9.68 4.35 1.82
CA PRO A 122 9.72 2.89 1.76
C PRO A 122 10.31 2.41 0.43
N LEU A 123 10.89 1.20 0.43
CA LEU A 123 11.37 0.53 -0.77
C LEU A 123 10.24 -0.20 -1.52
N VAL A 124 9.18 -0.56 -0.80
CA VAL A 124 7.98 -1.19 -1.37
C VAL A 124 6.73 -0.59 -0.71
N MET A 125 5.73 -0.32 -1.54
CA MET A 125 4.41 0.10 -1.08
C MET A 125 3.43 -1.07 -1.15
N LEU A 126 2.74 -1.33 -0.05
CA LEU A 126 1.71 -2.36 0.09
C LEU A 126 0.34 -1.68 0.13
N PHE A 127 -0.55 -2.03 -0.80
CA PHE A 127 -1.91 -1.50 -0.87
C PHE A 127 -2.93 -2.61 -0.60
N ASP A 128 -3.66 -2.51 0.50
CA ASP A 128 -4.71 -3.48 0.91
C ASP A 128 -6.08 -2.91 0.54
N GLU A 129 -6.55 -3.21 -0.67
CA GLU A 129 -7.82 -2.74 -1.24
C GLU A 129 -8.04 -1.21 -1.10
N PRO A 130 -7.16 -0.38 -1.63
CA PRO A 130 -7.13 1.06 -1.33
C PRO A 130 -8.36 1.86 -1.79
N THR A 131 -9.20 1.29 -2.65
CA THR A 131 -10.40 1.95 -3.20
C THR A 131 -11.71 1.35 -2.72
N SER A 132 -11.69 0.24 -1.96
CA SER A 132 -12.91 -0.51 -1.59
C SER A 132 -13.89 0.27 -0.71
N ALA A 133 -13.38 1.20 0.10
CA ALA A 133 -14.19 2.05 0.99
C ALA A 133 -14.64 3.35 0.31
N LEU A 134 -14.40 3.52 -1.01
CA LEU A 134 -14.66 4.74 -1.74
C LEU A 134 -15.85 4.59 -2.69
N ASP A 135 -16.62 5.68 -2.80
CA ASP A 135 -17.59 5.83 -3.88
C ASP A 135 -16.90 5.75 -5.26
N PRO A 136 -17.57 5.21 -6.29
CA PRO A 136 -16.99 5.03 -7.62
C PRO A 136 -16.35 6.28 -8.20
N GLU A 137 -16.95 7.45 -7.98
CA GLU A 137 -16.48 8.75 -8.47
C GLU A 137 -15.13 9.16 -7.86
N LEU A 138 -14.85 8.75 -6.62
CA LEU A 138 -13.62 9.09 -5.89
C LEU A 138 -12.46 8.11 -6.15
N ARG A 139 -12.75 6.92 -6.69
CA ARG A 139 -11.72 5.88 -6.96
C ARG A 139 -10.69 6.35 -7.96
N GLY A 140 -11.13 7.08 -9.01
CA GLY A 140 -10.27 7.56 -10.08
C GLY A 140 -9.10 8.42 -9.60
N GLU A 141 -9.33 9.27 -8.59
CA GLU A 141 -8.29 10.13 -8.01
C GLU A 141 -7.19 9.33 -7.30
N VAL A 142 -7.59 8.32 -6.53
CA VAL A 142 -6.64 7.44 -5.81
C VAL A 142 -5.86 6.57 -6.78
N LEU A 143 -6.54 5.96 -7.76
CA LEU A 143 -5.90 5.16 -8.81
C LEU A 143 -4.96 6.01 -9.67
N GLY A 144 -5.27 7.29 -9.90
CA GLY A 144 -4.40 8.25 -10.58
C GLY A 144 -3.07 8.44 -9.86
N VAL A 145 -3.11 8.65 -8.54
CA VAL A 145 -1.88 8.74 -7.71
C VAL A 145 -1.10 7.42 -7.76
N MET A 146 -1.76 6.28 -7.68
CA MET A 146 -1.07 4.98 -7.76
C MET A 146 -0.42 4.74 -9.12
N ARG A 147 -1.06 5.17 -10.24
CA ARG A 147 -0.44 5.11 -11.58
C ARG A 147 0.82 5.95 -11.65
N GLN A 148 0.75 7.20 -11.16
CA GLN A 148 1.91 8.07 -11.11
C GLN A 148 3.08 7.43 -10.34
N LEU A 149 2.82 6.80 -9.19
CA LEU A 149 3.84 6.11 -8.42
C LEU A 149 4.46 4.91 -9.19
N ALA A 150 3.65 4.17 -9.94
CA ALA A 150 4.14 3.07 -10.79
C ALA A 150 5.04 3.60 -11.92
N GLU A 151 4.63 4.67 -12.59
CA GLU A 151 5.40 5.32 -13.66
C GLU A 151 6.73 5.90 -13.15
N GLU A 152 6.78 6.34 -11.90
CA GLU A 152 8.01 6.78 -11.23
C GLU A 152 8.91 5.60 -10.77
N GLY A 153 8.51 4.35 -11.00
CA GLY A 153 9.28 3.15 -10.68
C GLY A 153 9.13 2.66 -9.23
N MET A 154 8.10 3.11 -8.50
CA MET A 154 7.84 2.60 -7.16
C MET A 154 7.45 1.12 -7.21
N THR A 155 8.17 0.27 -6.50
CA THR A 155 7.78 -1.12 -6.30
C THR A 155 6.51 -1.21 -5.47
N MET A 156 5.47 -1.83 -6.01
CA MET A 156 4.17 -1.93 -5.35
C MET A 156 3.65 -3.37 -5.33
N ILE A 157 3.02 -3.77 -4.23
CA ILE A 157 2.17 -4.96 -4.16
C ILE A 157 0.77 -4.47 -3.83
N VAL A 158 -0.19 -4.80 -4.70
CA VAL A 158 -1.55 -4.27 -4.61
C VAL A 158 -2.55 -5.42 -4.53
N VAL A 159 -3.34 -5.46 -3.47
CA VAL A 159 -4.56 -6.27 -3.42
C VAL A 159 -5.70 -5.38 -3.88
N THR A 160 -6.39 -5.79 -4.94
CA THR A 160 -7.45 -4.97 -5.55
C THR A 160 -8.45 -5.82 -6.30
N HIS A 161 -9.66 -5.31 -6.43
CA HIS A 161 -10.68 -5.78 -7.36
C HIS A 161 -10.87 -4.82 -8.55
N GLU A 162 -10.05 -3.79 -8.66
CA GLU A 162 -10.02 -2.87 -9.81
C GLU A 162 -9.28 -3.55 -10.98
N MET A 163 -10.00 -4.37 -11.74
CA MET A 163 -9.41 -5.22 -12.78
C MET A 163 -8.76 -4.42 -13.91
N GLN A 164 -9.33 -3.27 -14.26
CA GLN A 164 -8.75 -2.42 -15.30
C GLN A 164 -7.41 -1.83 -14.84
N PHE A 165 -7.32 -1.37 -13.58
CA PHE A 165 -6.06 -0.90 -13.01
C PHE A 165 -4.99 -2.00 -13.02
N ALA A 166 -5.35 -3.22 -12.58
CA ALA A 166 -4.41 -4.33 -12.57
C ALA A 166 -3.95 -4.71 -13.99
N ARG A 167 -4.85 -4.65 -14.99
CA ARG A 167 -4.52 -4.91 -16.39
C ARG A 167 -3.56 -3.86 -16.96
N ASP A 168 -3.76 -2.59 -16.63
CA ASP A 168 -2.99 -1.49 -17.22
C ASP A 168 -1.60 -1.35 -16.58
N MET A 169 -1.47 -1.69 -15.29
CA MET A 169 -0.31 -1.29 -14.48
C MET A 169 0.54 -2.44 -13.93
N ALA A 170 0.00 -3.67 -13.89
CA ALA A 170 0.72 -4.75 -13.25
C ALA A 170 1.74 -5.43 -14.19
N ASP A 171 3.00 -5.51 -13.79
CA ASP A 171 3.99 -6.37 -14.45
C ASP A 171 3.68 -7.85 -14.21
N ARG A 172 3.16 -8.16 -13.02
CA ARG A 172 2.80 -9.50 -12.59
C ARG A 172 1.48 -9.53 -11.83
N VAL A 173 0.65 -10.51 -12.17
CA VAL A 173 -0.64 -10.75 -11.51
C VAL A 173 -0.60 -12.11 -10.83
N VAL A 174 -1.14 -12.17 -9.61
CA VAL A 174 -1.27 -13.41 -8.83
C VAL A 174 -2.72 -13.58 -8.44
N PHE A 175 -3.35 -14.64 -8.91
CA PHE A 175 -4.71 -15.00 -8.55
C PHE A 175 -4.71 -15.96 -7.36
N PHE A 176 -5.40 -15.57 -6.28
CA PHE A 176 -5.56 -16.38 -5.08
C PHE A 176 -6.96 -16.98 -5.00
N GLU A 177 -7.04 -18.27 -4.68
CA GLU A 177 -8.29 -18.96 -4.38
C GLU A 177 -8.07 -19.95 -3.22
N GLY A 178 -9.00 -19.95 -2.25
CA GLY A 178 -8.91 -20.87 -1.12
C GLY A 178 -7.62 -20.75 -0.29
N GLY A 179 -7.04 -19.55 -0.23
CA GLY A 179 -5.79 -19.29 0.51
C GLY A 179 -4.51 -19.76 -0.20
N ARG A 180 -4.61 -20.15 -1.49
CA ARG A 180 -3.47 -20.63 -2.30
C ARG A 180 -3.34 -19.81 -3.57
N VAL A 181 -2.12 -19.73 -4.10
CA VAL A 181 -1.88 -19.20 -5.44
C VAL A 181 -2.45 -20.20 -6.44
N ALA A 182 -3.55 -19.82 -7.11
CA ALA A 182 -4.17 -20.64 -8.16
C ALA A 182 -3.49 -20.43 -9.51
N GLU A 183 -3.14 -19.18 -9.83
CA GLU A 183 -2.43 -18.83 -11.07
C GLU A 183 -1.56 -17.59 -10.86
N SER A 184 -0.44 -17.49 -11.60
CA SER A 184 0.43 -16.33 -11.56
C SER A 184 1.14 -16.17 -12.91
N GLY A 185 1.20 -14.94 -13.41
CA GLY A 185 1.80 -14.65 -14.70
C GLY A 185 1.90 -13.15 -14.96
N THR A 186 2.29 -12.79 -16.20
CA THR A 186 2.18 -11.40 -16.66
C THR A 186 0.70 -11.01 -16.77
N GLN A 187 0.42 -9.71 -16.83
CA GLN A 187 -0.94 -9.24 -17.02
C GLN A 187 -1.58 -9.84 -18.28
N GLU A 188 -0.84 -9.96 -19.38
CA GLU A 188 -1.33 -10.56 -20.64
C GLU A 188 -1.70 -12.05 -20.46
N GLN A 189 -0.85 -12.82 -19.77
CA GLN A 189 -1.11 -14.23 -19.50
C GLN A 189 -2.38 -14.44 -18.67
N ILE A 190 -2.60 -13.62 -17.65
CA ILE A 190 -3.74 -13.78 -16.73
C ILE A 190 -5.02 -13.23 -17.35
N PHE A 191 -5.00 -12.01 -17.90
CA PHE A 191 -6.24 -11.36 -18.38
C PHE A 191 -6.68 -11.82 -19.77
N SER A 192 -5.75 -12.24 -20.63
CA SER A 192 -6.06 -12.58 -22.03
C SER A 192 -5.89 -14.06 -22.36
N ALA A 193 -4.98 -14.77 -21.69
CA ALA A 193 -4.59 -16.14 -22.02
C ALA A 193 -4.58 -17.10 -20.83
N THR A 194 -5.41 -16.84 -19.79
CA THR A 194 -5.45 -17.68 -18.58
C THR A 194 -5.71 -19.15 -18.92
N GLN A 195 -4.92 -20.04 -18.32
CA GLN A 195 -5.05 -21.49 -18.46
C GLN A 195 -6.01 -22.10 -17.43
N GLN A 196 -6.31 -21.38 -16.35
CA GLN A 196 -7.14 -21.88 -15.26
C GLN A 196 -8.60 -21.47 -15.47
N GLU A 197 -9.52 -22.47 -15.47
CA GLU A 197 -10.96 -22.21 -15.63
C GLU A 197 -11.50 -21.29 -14.51
N ARG A 198 -11.01 -21.46 -13.30
CA ARG A 198 -11.42 -20.64 -12.14
C ARG A 198 -11.00 -19.18 -12.29
N THR A 199 -9.80 -18.91 -12.78
CA THR A 199 -9.34 -17.55 -13.09
C THR A 199 -10.23 -16.93 -14.17
N ARG A 200 -10.56 -17.71 -15.22
CA ARG A 200 -11.43 -17.27 -16.31
C ARG A 200 -12.84 -16.93 -15.83
N GLU A 201 -13.43 -17.78 -14.99
CA GLU A 201 -14.74 -17.51 -14.38
C GLU A 201 -14.73 -16.23 -13.55
N PHE A 202 -13.70 -16.04 -12.71
CA PHE A 202 -13.55 -14.85 -11.89
C PHE A 202 -13.46 -13.59 -12.74
N LEU A 203 -12.60 -13.58 -13.76
CA LEU A 203 -12.42 -12.44 -14.66
C LEU A 203 -13.70 -12.10 -15.43
N ARG A 204 -14.46 -13.09 -15.88
CA ARG A 204 -15.77 -12.86 -16.53
C ARG A 204 -16.75 -12.16 -15.61
N ARG A 205 -16.84 -12.57 -14.34
CA ARG A 205 -17.72 -11.94 -13.35
C ARG A 205 -17.27 -10.51 -13.03
N ALA A 206 -15.97 -10.31 -12.85
CA ALA A 206 -15.40 -9.00 -12.57
C ALA A 206 -15.56 -7.99 -13.75
N ALA A 207 -15.64 -8.47 -14.99
CA ALA A 207 -15.87 -7.62 -16.16
C ALA A 207 -17.34 -7.18 -16.32
N THR A 208 -18.27 -7.70 -15.53
CA THR A 208 -19.70 -7.41 -15.60
C THR A 208 -20.14 -6.31 -14.62
N TYR A 209 -19.23 -5.86 -13.78
CA TYR A 209 -19.39 -4.76 -12.82
C TYR A 209 -18.57 -3.55 -13.24
#